data_7aca4465c374ef8c85e64d22c516651d
#
_entry.id   7aca4465c374ef8c85e64d22c516651d
#
_cell.length_a   1.000
_cell.length_b   1.000
_cell.length_c   1.000
_cell.angle_alpha   90.00
_cell.angle_beta   90.00
_cell.angle_gamma   90.00
#
_symmetry.space_group_name_H-M   'P 1'
#
loop_
_entity.id
_entity.type
_entity.pdbx_description
1 polymer ?
#
loop_
_entity_poly.entity_id
_entity_poly.type
_entity_poly.pdbx_seq_one_letter_code
_entity_poly.pdbx_strand_id
1 'polypeptide(L)'
;CRLRDRCAIMAVVLPAHANAGDALLDGDALFDGGALPDGDGPLDGMVDPEAGKPREACGVFGVYAPGQPVAHLAYLGIYALQHRGQESAGIASSDGNHLTVVKEMGLVSNVFDDRTLAVLDGDLAIGHTRYSTTGSSMWKNSQPLFRDANHVQFALAHNGNLVNTAALAEEAGMLAGTV
;
A
#
# COMPACT_ATOMS: atom_id res chain seq x y z
N CYS A 1 0.81 -19.34 -4.14
CA CYS A 1 1.63 -18.12 -4.06
C CYS A 1 2.80 -18.39 -3.11
N ARG A 2 4.04 -18.48 -3.61
CA ARG A 2 5.22 -18.55 -2.74
C ARG A 2 5.69 -17.12 -2.49
N LEU A 3 5.21 -16.54 -1.39
CA LEU A 3 5.72 -15.26 -0.89
C LEU A 3 7.09 -15.51 -0.26
N ARG A 4 8.15 -15.09 -0.93
CA ARG A 4 9.46 -14.94 -0.28
C ARG A 4 9.50 -13.55 0.32
N ASP A 5 9.74 -13.50 1.64
CA ASP A 5 10.09 -12.34 2.44
C ASP A 5 9.03 -11.21 2.56
N ARG A 6 8.27 -11.23 3.67
CA ARG A 6 7.49 -10.13 4.26
C ARG A 6 6.79 -9.20 3.24
N CYS A 7 5.82 -9.74 2.48
CA CYS A 7 4.94 -8.91 1.68
C CYS A 7 3.93 -8.20 2.60
N ALA A 8 3.88 -6.89 2.53
CA ALA A 8 2.77 -6.12 3.07
C ALA A 8 1.82 -5.77 1.93
N ILE A 9 0.55 -6.07 2.11
CA ILE A 9 -0.53 -5.68 1.18
C ILE A 9 -1.54 -4.88 1.97
N MET A 10 -1.90 -3.72 1.45
CA MET A 10 -2.97 -2.89 1.99
C MET A 10 -3.94 -2.56 0.88
N ALA A 11 -5.21 -2.73 1.14
CA ALA A 11 -6.27 -2.42 0.20
C ALA A 11 -7.38 -1.63 0.89
N VAL A 12 -7.93 -0.66 0.16
CA VAL A 12 -9.18 0.01 0.49
C VAL A 12 -10.20 -0.42 -0.55
N VAL A 13 -11.33 -0.94 -0.11
CA VAL A 13 -12.41 -1.40 -0.97
C VAL A 13 -13.68 -0.66 -0.58
N LEU A 14 -14.33 -0.02 -1.55
CA LEU A 14 -15.65 0.58 -1.39
C LEU A 14 -16.67 -0.29 -2.12
N PRO A 15 -17.70 -0.80 -1.41
CA PRO A 15 -18.81 -1.48 -2.06
C PRO A 15 -19.61 -0.50 -2.91
N ALA A 16 -20.18 -0.96 -4.01
CA ALA A 16 -21.14 -0.20 -4.78
C ALA A 16 -22.39 0.09 -3.95
N HIS A 17 -22.69 1.36 -3.76
CA HIS A 17 -23.94 1.81 -3.14
C HIS A 17 -24.29 1.13 -1.80
N ALA A 18 -23.53 1.39 -0.76
CA ALA A 18 -24.05 1.26 0.58
C ALA A 18 -25.07 2.39 0.79
N ASN A 19 -26.37 2.06 0.82
CA ASN A 19 -27.35 2.95 1.44
C ASN A 19 -26.85 3.25 2.85
N ALA A 20 -26.87 4.52 3.24
CA ALA A 20 -26.36 5.05 4.50
C ALA A 20 -27.09 4.47 5.74
N GLY A 21 -27.12 3.18 5.91
CA GLY A 21 -27.82 2.48 6.98
C GLY A 21 -27.18 1.18 7.46
N ASP A 22 -26.31 0.54 6.66
CA ASP A 22 -25.87 -0.82 6.94
C ASP A 22 -24.33 -1.04 7.00
N ALA A 23 -23.55 0.01 7.17
CA ALA A 23 -22.10 -0.15 7.37
C ALA A 23 -21.77 -0.37 8.85
N LEU A 24 -22.29 -1.41 9.44
CA LEU A 24 -21.65 -2.06 10.59
C LEU A 24 -20.50 -2.90 10.03
N LEU A 25 -19.33 -2.31 9.98
CA LEU A 25 -18.09 -3.09 9.90
C LEU A 25 -17.95 -3.80 11.25
N ASP A 26 -18.30 -5.08 11.28
CA ASP A 26 -17.91 -5.95 12.37
C ASP A 26 -16.38 -5.93 12.43
N GLY A 27 -15.84 -5.22 13.45
CA GLY A 27 -14.42 -4.93 13.61
C GLY A 27 -13.57 -6.12 14.02
N ASP A 28 -14.05 -7.35 13.90
CA ASP A 28 -13.39 -8.53 14.48
C ASP A 28 -12.63 -9.41 13.48
N ALA A 29 -12.47 -9.00 12.22
CA ALA A 29 -11.98 -9.95 11.21
C ALA A 29 -10.62 -9.63 10.57
N LEU A 30 -9.80 -8.68 11.03
CA LEU A 30 -8.55 -8.32 10.30
C LEU A 30 -7.28 -8.15 11.12
N PHE A 31 -7.28 -8.45 12.40
CA PHE A 31 -6.04 -8.57 13.17
C PHE A 31 -6.05 -9.87 13.98
N ASP A 32 -5.63 -10.95 13.37
CA ASP A 32 -5.06 -12.07 14.10
C ASP A 32 -3.70 -11.60 14.65
N GLY A 33 -3.75 -11.09 15.87
CA GLY A 33 -2.59 -10.72 16.65
C GLY A 33 -1.83 -11.99 17.08
N GLY A 34 -1.19 -12.64 16.13
CA GLY A 34 -0.25 -13.72 16.42
C GLY A 34 0.77 -13.22 17.43
N ALA A 35 0.72 -13.77 18.66
CA ALA A 35 1.68 -13.52 19.71
C ALA A 35 3.09 -13.67 19.15
N LEU A 36 3.94 -12.67 19.39
CA LEU A 36 5.36 -12.78 19.14
C LEU A 36 5.88 -13.95 19.96
N PRO A 37 6.62 -14.90 19.39
CA PRO A 37 7.23 -15.97 20.16
C PRO A 37 8.29 -15.36 21.09
N ASP A 38 8.14 -15.58 22.38
CA ASP A 38 9.15 -15.32 23.39
C ASP A 38 10.32 -16.26 23.11
N GLY A 39 11.32 -15.75 22.43
CA GLY A 39 12.49 -16.53 22.02
C GLY A 39 13.73 -16.10 22.78
N ASP A 40 13.87 -16.54 24.02
CA ASP A 40 15.17 -16.63 24.71
C ASP A 40 15.94 -17.87 24.20
N GLY A 41 16.45 -17.77 22.97
CA GLY A 41 17.42 -18.71 22.45
C GLY A 41 18.78 -18.02 22.26
N PRO A 42 19.93 -18.67 22.55
CA PRO A 42 21.24 -18.06 22.35
C PRO A 42 21.46 -17.75 20.87
N LEU A 43 21.76 -16.48 20.58
CA LEU A 43 22.19 -16.01 19.27
C LEU A 43 23.65 -16.49 19.06
N ASP A 44 23.81 -17.72 18.60
CA ASP A 44 25.12 -18.22 18.19
C ASP A 44 25.24 -18.24 16.67
N GLY A 45 26.04 -17.32 16.19
CA GLY A 45 26.92 -17.49 15.06
C GLY A 45 26.32 -17.68 13.67
N MET A 46 25.73 -16.63 13.08
CA MET A 46 25.94 -16.29 11.67
C MET A 46 25.56 -14.82 11.49
N VAL A 47 26.51 -13.95 11.71
CA VAL A 47 26.39 -12.55 11.28
C VAL A 47 26.50 -12.57 9.75
N ASP A 48 25.35 -12.51 9.08
CA ASP A 48 25.28 -12.25 7.65
C ASP A 48 25.94 -10.88 7.39
N PRO A 49 27.09 -10.78 6.72
CA PRO A 49 27.77 -9.51 6.47
C PRO A 49 26.94 -8.54 5.63
N GLU A 50 25.82 -8.98 5.06
CA GLU A 50 24.83 -8.15 4.36
C GLU A 50 23.65 -7.70 5.25
N ALA A 51 23.53 -8.21 6.48
CA ALA A 51 22.43 -7.89 7.39
C ALA A 51 22.40 -6.42 7.87
N GLY A 52 23.47 -5.67 7.62
CA GLY A 52 23.60 -4.26 8.02
C GLY A 52 23.34 -3.24 6.92
N LYS A 53 23.12 -3.64 5.68
CA LYS A 53 22.72 -2.71 4.62
C LYS A 53 21.21 -2.56 4.60
N PRO A 54 20.67 -1.31 4.65
CA PRO A 54 19.23 -1.10 4.43
C PRO A 54 18.87 -1.72 3.07
N ARG A 55 18.12 -2.81 3.07
CA ARG A 55 17.60 -3.35 1.81
C ARG A 55 16.57 -2.35 1.30
N GLU A 56 16.87 -1.74 0.18
CA GLU A 56 15.95 -0.88 -0.56
C GLU A 56 14.73 -1.75 -0.93
N ALA A 57 13.58 -1.36 -0.42
CA ALA A 57 12.33 -2.06 -0.61
C ALA A 57 11.20 -1.04 -0.44
N CYS A 58 10.14 -1.17 -1.21
CA CYS A 58 8.98 -0.27 -1.11
C CYS A 58 8.51 -0.08 0.34
N GLY A 59 7.96 1.09 0.65
CA GLY A 59 7.28 1.40 1.91
C GLY A 59 5.76 1.38 1.71
N VAL A 60 5.04 0.74 2.61
CA VAL A 60 3.56 0.74 2.65
C VAL A 60 3.14 1.23 4.03
N PHE A 61 2.17 2.13 4.06
CA PHE A 61 1.59 2.67 5.29
C PHE A 61 0.07 2.72 5.16
N GLY A 62 -0.65 2.48 6.25
CA GLY A 62 -2.09 2.63 6.30
C GLY A 62 -2.56 3.14 7.65
N VAL A 63 -3.64 3.90 7.64
CA VAL A 63 -4.25 4.49 8.81
C VAL A 63 -5.76 4.55 8.65
N TYR A 64 -6.47 4.17 9.71
CA TYR A 64 -7.88 4.43 9.89
C TYR A 64 -8.04 5.28 11.15
N ALA A 65 -8.51 6.50 11.01
CA ALA A 65 -8.61 7.46 12.11
C ALA A 65 -9.74 8.46 11.84
N PRO A 66 -11.00 8.10 12.11
CA PRO A 66 -12.15 8.97 11.91
C PRO A 66 -11.99 10.32 12.60
N GLY A 67 -12.30 11.39 11.87
CA GLY A 67 -12.19 12.76 12.36
C GLY A 67 -10.75 13.29 12.51
N GLN A 68 -9.75 12.54 12.04
CA GLN A 68 -8.36 12.97 12.00
C GLN A 68 -7.92 13.25 10.55
N PRO A 69 -6.91 14.08 10.32
CA PRO A 69 -6.40 14.37 8.98
C PRO A 69 -5.58 13.18 8.45
N VAL A 70 -6.27 12.12 8.02
CA VAL A 70 -5.63 10.84 7.61
C VAL A 70 -4.63 11.00 6.46
N ALA A 71 -4.86 11.97 5.55
CA ALA A 71 -3.92 12.27 4.48
C ALA A 71 -2.56 12.75 5.03
N HIS A 72 -2.58 13.61 6.04
CA HIS A 72 -1.34 14.07 6.69
C HIS A 72 -0.66 12.96 7.48
N LEU A 73 -1.45 12.10 8.14
CA LEU A 73 -0.89 10.93 8.84
C LEU A 73 -0.25 9.96 7.85
N ALA A 74 -0.89 9.72 6.71
CA ALA A 74 -0.34 8.88 5.64
C ALA A 74 0.92 9.52 5.03
N TYR A 75 0.91 10.83 4.78
CA TYR A 75 2.08 11.57 4.32
C TYR A 75 3.27 11.40 5.27
N LEU A 76 3.07 11.62 6.57
CA LEU A 76 4.13 11.44 7.57
C LEU A 76 4.63 9.99 7.62
N GLY A 77 3.71 9.02 7.51
CA GLY A 77 4.05 7.60 7.49
C GLY A 77 4.92 7.23 6.30
N ILE A 78 4.54 7.63 5.08
CA ILE A 78 5.35 7.32 3.89
C ILE A 78 6.62 8.20 3.81
N TYR A 79 6.60 9.40 4.37
CA TYR A 79 7.81 10.24 4.49
C TYR A 79 8.85 9.58 5.39
N ALA A 80 8.44 9.01 6.52
CA ALA A 80 9.33 8.22 7.38
C ALA A 80 9.89 6.98 6.67
N LEU A 81 9.16 6.43 5.69
CA LEU A 81 9.57 5.30 4.87
C LEU A 81 10.31 5.71 3.59
N GLN A 82 10.56 7.00 3.36
CA GLN A 82 11.17 7.52 2.12
C GLN A 82 12.53 6.89 1.80
N HIS A 83 13.30 6.52 2.83
CA HIS A 83 14.57 5.80 2.66
C HIS A 83 14.41 4.42 2.00
N ARG A 84 13.19 3.87 1.96
CA ARG A 84 12.87 2.58 1.34
C ARG A 84 12.47 2.72 -0.13
N GLY A 85 11.98 3.90 -0.57
CA GLY A 85 11.53 4.10 -1.93
C GLY A 85 11.59 5.58 -2.33
N GLN A 86 12.34 5.89 -3.39
CA GLN A 86 12.59 7.26 -3.83
C GLN A 86 12.14 7.52 -5.27
N GLU A 87 11.47 6.56 -5.88
CA GLU A 87 11.10 6.62 -7.30
C GLU A 87 9.73 7.24 -7.51
N SER A 88 8.77 6.82 -6.72
CA SER A 88 7.42 7.40 -6.74
C SER A 88 6.77 7.33 -5.37
N ALA A 89 5.79 8.20 -5.14
CA ALA A 89 4.99 8.24 -3.94
C ALA A 89 3.51 8.36 -4.30
N GLY A 90 2.64 7.82 -3.45
CA GLY A 90 1.20 7.93 -3.64
C GLY A 90 0.44 7.71 -2.35
N ILE A 91 -0.72 8.34 -2.26
CA ILE A 91 -1.70 8.17 -1.18
C ILE A 91 -3.07 7.97 -1.81
N ALA A 92 -3.82 7.03 -1.28
CA ALA A 92 -5.25 6.89 -1.52
C ALA A 92 -5.98 7.12 -0.19
N SER A 93 -7.09 7.88 -0.22
CA SER A 93 -7.95 8.11 0.93
C SER A 93 -9.40 7.80 0.62
N SER A 94 -10.18 7.54 1.66
CA SER A 94 -11.61 7.27 1.54
C SER A 94 -12.40 7.83 2.72
N ASP A 95 -13.56 8.42 2.38
CA ASP A 95 -14.61 8.87 3.30
C ASP A 95 -15.73 7.83 3.46
N GLY A 96 -15.55 6.62 2.91
CA GLY A 96 -16.55 5.57 2.87
C GLY A 96 -17.48 5.61 1.64
N ASN A 97 -17.57 6.75 0.93
CA ASN A 97 -18.37 6.92 -0.28
C ASN A 97 -17.51 7.16 -1.52
N HIS A 98 -16.38 7.81 -1.34
CA HIS A 98 -15.46 8.18 -2.42
C HIS A 98 -14.07 7.68 -2.11
N LEU A 99 -13.37 7.32 -3.16
CA LEU A 99 -11.97 6.93 -3.13
C LEU A 99 -11.15 7.90 -3.97
N THR A 100 -10.28 8.66 -3.33
CA THR A 100 -9.41 9.64 -3.97
C THR A 100 -7.97 9.14 -3.97
N VAL A 101 -7.29 9.24 -5.12
CA VAL A 101 -5.89 8.80 -5.25
C VAL A 101 -5.06 9.92 -5.85
N VAL A 102 -3.97 10.26 -5.17
CA VAL A 102 -2.91 11.14 -5.67
C VAL A 102 -1.61 10.37 -5.67
N LYS A 103 -0.96 10.27 -6.82
CA LYS A 103 0.34 9.60 -6.95
C LYS A 103 1.14 10.20 -8.10
N GLU A 104 2.45 10.26 -7.93
CA GLU A 104 3.36 10.80 -8.94
C GLU A 104 4.77 10.22 -8.78
N MET A 105 5.59 10.40 -9.83
CA MET A 105 7.02 10.10 -9.78
C MET A 105 7.73 11.13 -8.91
N GLY A 106 8.66 10.68 -8.08
CA GLY A 106 9.48 11.53 -7.24
C GLY A 106 9.38 11.22 -5.75
N LEU A 107 10.04 12.06 -4.97
CA LEU A 107 10.09 11.97 -3.51
C LEU A 107 8.73 12.38 -2.91
N VAL A 108 8.41 11.86 -1.74
CA VAL A 108 7.17 12.18 -1.00
C VAL A 108 6.99 13.70 -0.86
N SER A 109 8.04 14.42 -0.50
CA SER A 109 8.01 15.88 -0.35
C SER A 109 7.85 16.65 -1.65
N ASN A 110 8.12 16.02 -2.80
CA ASN A 110 7.94 16.65 -4.11
C ASN A 110 6.55 16.38 -4.69
N VAL A 111 5.95 15.25 -4.31
CA VAL A 111 4.62 14.82 -4.78
C VAL A 111 3.51 15.47 -3.98
N PHE A 112 3.70 15.66 -2.68
CA PHE A 112 2.67 16.15 -1.77
C PHE A 112 3.02 17.52 -1.21
N ASP A 113 2.10 18.44 -1.39
CA ASP A 113 2.02 19.75 -0.76
C ASP A 113 0.67 19.92 -0.05
N ASP A 114 0.43 21.05 0.60
CA ASP A 114 -0.82 21.31 1.31
C ASP A 114 -2.06 21.23 0.39
N ARG A 115 -1.91 21.53 -0.90
CA ARG A 115 -3.01 21.49 -1.86
C ARG A 115 -3.36 20.06 -2.26
N THR A 116 -2.35 19.25 -2.52
CA THR A 116 -2.53 17.83 -2.86
C THR A 116 -3.04 17.03 -1.68
N LEU A 117 -2.62 17.36 -0.45
CA LEU A 117 -3.13 16.74 0.76
C LEU A 117 -4.58 17.15 1.06
N ALA A 118 -4.96 18.39 0.73
CA ALA A 118 -6.31 18.89 0.98
C ALA A 118 -7.41 18.21 0.14
N VAL A 119 -7.06 17.55 -0.99
CA VAL A 119 -8.03 16.79 -1.79
C VAL A 119 -8.19 15.34 -1.35
N LEU A 120 -7.31 14.88 -0.45
CA LEU A 120 -7.31 13.52 0.10
C LEU A 120 -8.11 13.50 1.41
N ASP A 121 -9.42 13.69 1.31
CA ASP A 121 -10.32 13.68 2.46
C ASP A 121 -10.71 12.25 2.87
N GLY A 122 -11.19 12.08 4.11
CA GLY A 122 -11.74 10.83 4.60
C GLY A 122 -11.22 10.39 5.96
N ASP A 123 -11.63 9.17 6.33
CA ASP A 123 -11.32 8.53 7.62
C ASP A 123 -10.26 7.43 7.50
N LEU A 124 -9.95 7.02 6.28
CA LEU A 124 -9.02 5.96 5.95
C LEU A 124 -8.04 6.43 4.88
N ALA A 125 -6.76 6.13 5.04
CA ALA A 125 -5.78 6.35 3.99
C ALA A 125 -4.73 5.22 3.93
N ILE A 126 -4.27 4.91 2.70
CA ILE A 126 -3.10 4.08 2.45
C ILE A 126 -2.07 4.87 1.66
N GLY A 127 -0.81 4.68 1.98
CA GLY A 127 0.30 5.34 1.32
C GLY A 127 1.36 4.35 0.86
N HIS A 128 2.09 4.73 -0.20
CA HIS A 128 3.15 3.92 -0.77
C HIS A 128 4.33 4.76 -1.24
N THR A 129 5.54 4.27 -0.99
CA THR A 129 6.78 4.73 -1.63
C THR A 129 7.40 3.59 -2.41
N ARG A 130 7.71 3.83 -3.68
CA ARG A 130 8.21 2.79 -4.58
C ARG A 130 9.71 2.84 -4.72
N TYR A 131 10.32 1.65 -4.69
CA TYR A 131 11.64 1.35 -5.21
C TYR A 131 11.53 0.23 -6.24
N SER A 132 11.93 0.48 -7.49
CA SER A 132 11.80 -0.54 -8.53
C SER A 132 12.95 -1.55 -8.45
N THR A 133 12.66 -2.69 -7.87
CA THR A 133 13.49 -3.89 -8.00
C THR A 133 13.18 -4.67 -9.29
N THR A 134 11.95 -4.51 -9.80
CA THR A 134 11.46 -5.19 -11.00
C THR A 134 10.46 -4.26 -11.72
N GLY A 135 10.53 -4.21 -13.03
CA GLY A 135 9.69 -3.35 -13.86
C GLY A 135 10.30 -1.96 -14.10
N SER A 136 9.81 -1.30 -15.14
CA SER A 136 10.29 0.03 -15.52
C SER A 136 9.84 1.11 -14.54
N SER A 137 10.68 2.12 -14.36
CA SER A 137 10.38 3.35 -13.64
C SER A 137 9.41 4.20 -14.45
N MET A 138 8.11 3.88 -14.35
CA MET A 138 7.04 4.57 -15.06
C MET A 138 5.87 4.87 -14.14
N TRP A 139 5.20 5.99 -14.37
CA TRP A 139 4.04 6.43 -13.60
C TRP A 139 2.95 5.36 -13.43
N LYS A 140 2.69 4.55 -14.46
CA LYS A 140 1.69 3.47 -14.40
C LYS A 140 1.95 2.45 -13.28
N ASN A 141 3.22 2.31 -12.88
CA ASN A 141 3.65 1.41 -11.81
C ASN A 141 3.66 2.07 -10.43
N SER A 142 3.37 3.37 -10.35
CA SER A 142 3.21 4.06 -9.07
C SER A 142 2.00 3.53 -8.33
N GLN A 143 2.13 3.40 -7.02
CA GLN A 143 1.07 2.89 -6.14
C GLN A 143 0.60 4.00 -5.18
N PRO A 144 -0.64 3.92 -4.65
CA PRO A 144 -1.62 2.83 -4.78
C PRO A 144 -2.14 2.66 -6.21
N LEU A 145 -2.42 1.41 -6.59
CA LEU A 145 -3.12 1.08 -7.83
C LEU A 145 -4.62 1.27 -7.60
N PHE A 146 -5.27 2.01 -8.49
CA PHE A 146 -6.72 2.24 -8.43
C PHE A 146 -7.42 1.45 -9.54
N ARG A 147 -8.55 0.88 -9.19
CA ARG A 147 -9.49 0.28 -10.15
C ARG A 147 -10.93 0.58 -9.75
N ASP A 148 -11.73 0.78 -10.78
CA ASP A 148 -13.19 0.83 -10.69
C ASP A 148 -13.71 -0.30 -11.58
N ALA A 149 -14.32 -1.31 -10.99
CA ALA A 149 -14.81 -2.48 -11.70
C ALA A 149 -16.07 -3.03 -11.04
N ASN A 150 -17.10 -3.30 -11.87
CA ASN A 150 -18.36 -3.89 -11.39
C ASN A 150 -19.00 -3.11 -10.23
N HIS A 151 -18.94 -1.79 -10.29
CA HIS A 151 -19.43 -0.90 -9.25
C HIS A 151 -18.68 -0.99 -7.91
N VAL A 152 -17.50 -1.57 -7.89
CA VAL A 152 -16.61 -1.58 -6.74
C VAL A 152 -15.37 -0.76 -7.06
N GLN A 153 -15.08 0.22 -6.22
CA GLN A 153 -13.84 0.97 -6.27
C GLN A 153 -12.86 0.41 -5.26
N PHE A 154 -11.62 0.22 -5.68
CA PHE A 154 -10.58 -0.18 -4.73
C PHE A 154 -9.23 0.47 -5.06
N ALA A 155 -8.47 0.72 -4.03
CA ALA A 155 -7.06 1.08 -4.12
C ALA A 155 -6.22 0.01 -3.43
N LEU A 156 -5.12 -0.37 -4.07
CA LEU A 156 -4.21 -1.40 -3.59
C LEU A 156 -2.79 -0.86 -3.53
N ALA A 157 -2.15 -1.03 -2.38
CA ALA A 157 -0.71 -0.82 -2.22
C ALA A 157 -0.06 -2.12 -1.72
N HIS A 158 1.04 -2.51 -2.32
CA HIS A 158 1.75 -3.71 -1.91
C HIS A 158 3.27 -3.53 -1.96
N ASN A 159 3.93 -4.27 -1.09
CA ASN A 159 5.36 -4.42 -1.06
C ASN A 159 5.68 -5.88 -1.38
N GLY A 160 6.20 -6.14 -2.55
CA GLY A 160 6.48 -7.49 -3.02
C GLY A 160 6.37 -7.62 -4.55
N ASN A 161 6.67 -8.80 -5.04
CA ASN A 161 6.63 -9.13 -6.47
C ASN A 161 6.02 -10.52 -6.68
N LEU A 162 5.15 -10.63 -7.69
CA LEU A 162 4.60 -11.92 -8.13
C LEU A 162 5.57 -12.56 -9.13
N VAL A 163 5.96 -13.82 -8.89
CA VAL A 163 6.89 -14.55 -9.76
C VAL A 163 6.21 -15.24 -10.95
N ASN A 164 4.88 -15.32 -10.93
CA ASN A 164 4.06 -16.02 -11.93
C ASN A 164 2.99 -15.10 -12.54
N THR A 165 3.29 -13.83 -12.71
CA THR A 165 2.34 -12.82 -13.25
C THR A 165 1.73 -13.20 -14.58
N ALA A 166 2.51 -13.76 -15.52
CA ALA A 166 2.01 -14.15 -16.84
C ALA A 166 0.95 -15.25 -16.73
N ALA A 167 1.19 -16.29 -15.93
CA ALA A 167 0.24 -17.37 -15.72
C ALA A 167 -1.05 -16.89 -15.02
N LEU A 168 -0.91 -16.01 -14.01
CA LEU A 168 -2.06 -15.42 -13.32
C LEU A 168 -2.87 -14.49 -14.24
N ALA A 169 -2.22 -13.73 -15.11
CA ALA A 169 -2.90 -12.87 -16.06
C ALA A 169 -3.71 -13.69 -17.08
N GLU A 170 -3.14 -14.79 -17.57
CA GLU A 170 -3.83 -15.73 -18.46
C GLU A 170 -5.05 -16.38 -17.78
N GLU A 171 -4.87 -16.87 -16.53
CA GLU A 171 -5.95 -17.46 -15.73
C GLU A 171 -7.07 -16.44 -15.44
N ALA A 172 -6.71 -15.18 -15.22
CA ALA A 172 -7.66 -14.09 -15.04
C ALA A 172 -8.29 -13.57 -16.34
N GLY A 173 -7.94 -14.14 -17.51
CA GLY A 173 -8.42 -13.69 -18.82
C GLY A 173 -7.94 -12.28 -19.20
N MET A 174 -6.83 -11.81 -18.64
CA MET A 174 -6.25 -10.51 -18.96
C MET A 174 -5.50 -10.56 -20.29
N LEU A 175 -5.68 -9.53 -21.12
CA LEU A 175 -4.94 -9.41 -22.38
C LEU A 175 -3.44 -9.13 -22.11
N ALA A 176 -2.58 -9.70 -22.95
CA ALA A 176 -1.16 -9.43 -22.92
C ALA A 176 -0.90 -7.91 -23.07
N GLY A 177 -0.09 -7.34 -22.15
CA GLY A 177 0.24 -5.91 -22.14
C GLY A 177 -0.65 -5.04 -21.25
N THR A 178 -1.60 -5.62 -20.50
CA THR A 178 -2.40 -4.91 -19.50
C THR A 178 -1.79 -4.95 -18.09
N VAL A 179 -0.62 -5.59 -17.94
CA VAL A 179 0.11 -5.73 -16.67
C VAL A 179 1.40 -4.92 -16.72
#